data_66ef0ab5c67c2612dd990d1cda35f03f
#
_entry.id   66ef0ab5c67c2612dd990d1cda35f03f
#
_cell.length_a   1.000
_cell.length_b   1.000
_cell.length_c   1.000
_cell.angle_alpha   90.00
_cell.angle_beta   90.00
_cell.angle_gamma   90.00
#
_symmetry.space_group_name_H-M   'P 1'
#
loop_
_entity.id
_entity.type
_entity.pdbx_description
1 polymer ?
#
loop_
_entity_poly.entity_id
_entity_poly.type
_entity_poly.pdbx_seq_one_letter_code
_entity_poly.pdbx_strand_id
1 'polypeptide(L)'
;MRKLALSDEILLTVEKPARYIGNEVNSVMKDKKDVEVRFAMCFPDVYEIGMSHLGIQILYDMFNKREDVWCERVYSPWTDLDKIMREKNIPLFALESQDPIKDFDFLGITIQYEMCYTNILQVLELSQIPLMTEERAKEHPFVIGGGPCTYNPEPLADFFDLFYMGEGETVYGQLLDTYKEWKASGADREAFLRMASHIPGIYVPSLYEVSYKEDGTILEMKPKYEDVPAKVDKQIVMEMAEAPYPEKPVVPFIKATQDRVVLEIMRGCIRGCRFCQAGMLYRPTRQKDVQVLKDYAYKMLKNTGHEEISLSSLSSSDYKDLEELVTFLIDEFKGKGINISLPSLRIDAFSLDVMSKVQDIRKSSLTFAPEAGSQRMRNVINKGLTEDDILRGAGLAFEGGWNKVKLYFMLGLPTETEEDMKGIAHLAEKIAKRYYEIPKDQRNGKCQITISTSFFVPKPFTPFQWAPMSTMDEFLGKARVVNTEVKEQLNRKSLKYNWHQADVTILEGLLARGDRKVAKSILAAYRKGCIYDAWGEQFHYDRWLEAFEETGLDLDRKSVV
;
A
#
# COMPACT_ATOMS: atom_id res chain seq x y z
N MET A 1 -28.92 1.77 -23.26
CA MET A 1 -27.71 2.44 -22.75
C MET A 1 -27.80 2.52 -21.24
N ARG A 2 -26.77 2.13 -20.51
CA ARG A 2 -26.72 2.27 -19.04
C ARG A 2 -26.77 3.76 -18.68
N LYS A 3 -27.58 4.13 -17.69
CA LYS A 3 -27.64 5.51 -17.20
C LYS A 3 -26.42 5.74 -16.30
N LEU A 4 -25.61 6.77 -16.58
CA LEU A 4 -24.52 7.19 -15.71
C LEU A 4 -25.07 8.01 -14.53
N ALA A 5 -24.38 7.93 -13.40
CA ALA A 5 -24.68 8.73 -12.21
C ALA A 5 -24.43 10.23 -12.46
N LEU A 6 -23.41 10.54 -13.27
CA LEU A 6 -23.05 11.90 -13.65
C LEU A 6 -23.61 12.24 -15.02
N SER A 7 -24.11 13.47 -15.17
CA SER A 7 -24.52 14.01 -16.48
C SER A 7 -23.31 14.34 -17.36
N ASP A 8 -23.52 14.39 -18.67
CA ASP A 8 -22.47 14.78 -19.62
C ASP A 8 -21.91 16.18 -19.31
N GLU A 9 -22.78 17.11 -18.85
CA GLU A 9 -22.34 18.44 -18.43
C GLU A 9 -21.28 18.37 -17.30
N ILE A 10 -21.47 17.51 -16.30
CA ILE A 10 -20.50 17.32 -15.21
C ILE A 10 -19.24 16.64 -15.74
N LEU A 11 -19.40 15.56 -16.51
CA LEU A 11 -18.26 14.80 -17.06
C LEU A 11 -17.34 15.67 -17.93
N LEU A 12 -17.89 16.66 -18.64
CA LEU A 12 -17.11 17.60 -19.46
C LEU A 12 -16.34 18.65 -18.63
N THR A 13 -16.63 18.81 -17.35
CA THR A 13 -15.98 19.81 -16.47
C THR A 13 -14.92 19.23 -15.56
N VAL A 14 -14.92 17.91 -15.35
CA VAL A 14 -13.96 17.25 -14.45
C VAL A 14 -12.71 16.80 -15.18
N GLU A 15 -11.61 16.76 -14.42
CA GLU A 15 -10.36 16.16 -14.90
C GLU A 15 -10.54 14.65 -15.08
N LYS A 16 -10.17 14.12 -16.24
CA LYS A 16 -10.22 12.69 -16.55
C LYS A 16 -11.59 12.03 -16.28
N PRO A 17 -12.63 12.38 -17.01
CA PRO A 17 -13.98 11.82 -16.80
C PRO A 17 -14.05 10.30 -16.88
N ALA A 18 -13.09 9.65 -17.56
CA ALA A 18 -12.97 8.20 -17.61
C ALA A 18 -12.75 7.53 -16.25
N ARG A 19 -12.36 8.25 -15.20
CA ARG A 19 -12.31 7.76 -13.82
C ARG A 19 -13.69 7.34 -13.30
N TYR A 20 -14.78 7.85 -13.86
CA TYR A 20 -16.12 7.84 -13.26
C TYR A 20 -17.17 7.12 -14.08
N ILE A 21 -16.84 6.69 -15.30
CA ILE A 21 -17.85 6.12 -16.23
C ILE A 21 -18.03 4.61 -16.10
N GLY A 22 -17.02 3.85 -15.61
CA GLY A 22 -17.06 2.39 -15.49
C GLY A 22 -17.27 1.67 -16.83
N ASN A 23 -17.65 0.39 -16.79
CA ASN A 23 -17.86 -0.47 -17.97
C ASN A 23 -16.58 -0.77 -18.77
N GLU A 24 -15.47 -0.86 -18.06
CA GLU A 24 -14.17 -1.25 -18.63
C GLU A 24 -14.19 -2.71 -19.09
N VAL A 25 -13.27 -3.05 -19.98
CA VAL A 25 -13.07 -4.43 -20.45
C VAL A 25 -12.84 -5.35 -19.24
N ASN A 26 -13.53 -6.48 -19.21
CA ASN A 26 -13.52 -7.47 -18.14
C ASN A 26 -14.21 -7.02 -16.82
N SER A 27 -14.86 -5.86 -16.76
CA SER A 27 -15.72 -5.55 -15.62
C SER A 27 -16.94 -6.49 -15.57
N VAL A 28 -17.31 -6.92 -14.36
CA VAL A 28 -18.39 -7.90 -14.16
C VAL A 28 -19.70 -7.18 -13.92
N MET A 29 -20.64 -7.40 -14.82
CA MET A 29 -21.99 -6.85 -14.74
C MET A 29 -22.99 -7.93 -14.34
N LYS A 30 -23.75 -7.69 -13.27
CA LYS A 30 -24.86 -8.54 -12.82
C LYS A 30 -26.14 -7.72 -12.70
N ASP A 31 -27.30 -8.38 -12.62
CA ASP A 31 -28.53 -7.71 -12.21
C ASP A 31 -28.64 -7.75 -10.69
N LYS A 32 -28.87 -6.60 -10.07
CA LYS A 32 -29.03 -6.48 -8.61
C LYS A 32 -30.21 -7.31 -8.05
N LYS A 33 -31.13 -7.75 -8.92
CA LYS A 33 -32.25 -8.63 -8.53
C LYS A 33 -31.85 -10.09 -8.41
N ASP A 34 -30.73 -10.47 -9.03
CA ASP A 34 -30.27 -11.86 -9.10
C ASP A 34 -29.22 -12.16 -8.01
N VAL A 35 -28.84 -11.15 -7.20
CA VAL A 35 -27.84 -11.31 -6.14
C VAL A 35 -28.43 -11.03 -4.76
N GLU A 36 -27.92 -11.72 -3.76
CA GLU A 36 -28.35 -11.57 -2.37
C GLU A 36 -27.50 -10.51 -1.63
N VAL A 37 -26.24 -10.33 -2.05
CA VAL A 37 -25.28 -9.42 -1.43
C VAL A 37 -24.63 -8.50 -2.46
N ARG A 38 -24.65 -7.20 -2.19
CA ARG A 38 -23.91 -6.19 -2.95
C ARG A 38 -22.75 -5.67 -2.12
N PHE A 39 -21.55 -5.78 -2.66
CA PHE A 39 -20.31 -5.39 -2.00
C PHE A 39 -19.61 -4.28 -2.78
N ALA A 40 -19.47 -3.08 -2.19
CA ALA A 40 -18.69 -2.00 -2.75
C ALA A 40 -17.23 -2.14 -2.28
N MET A 41 -16.31 -2.42 -3.21
CA MET A 41 -14.88 -2.56 -2.93
C MET A 41 -14.17 -1.25 -3.22
N CYS A 42 -13.74 -0.56 -2.18
CA CYS A 42 -13.17 0.77 -2.25
C CYS A 42 -11.65 0.79 -2.06
N PHE A 43 -10.99 1.51 -2.96
CA PHE A 43 -9.63 2.03 -2.71
C PHE A 43 -9.74 3.53 -2.41
N PRO A 44 -9.29 4.01 -1.22
CA PRO A 44 -9.49 5.39 -0.81
C PRO A 44 -8.46 6.34 -1.42
N ASP A 45 -8.30 6.29 -2.72
CA ASP A 45 -7.49 7.18 -3.55
C ASP A 45 -8.09 7.20 -4.97
N VAL A 46 -7.49 7.96 -5.87
CA VAL A 46 -7.97 8.10 -7.26
C VAL A 46 -7.92 6.77 -8.04
N TYR A 47 -8.73 6.70 -9.09
CA TYR A 47 -8.88 5.56 -9.98
C TYR A 47 -7.53 4.95 -10.44
N GLU A 48 -6.56 5.77 -10.87
CA GLU A 48 -5.28 5.30 -11.41
C GLU A 48 -4.43 4.53 -10.37
N ILE A 49 -4.56 4.91 -9.10
CA ILE A 49 -3.89 4.21 -7.99
C ILE A 49 -4.65 2.93 -7.66
N GLY A 50 -5.97 3.03 -7.48
CA GLY A 50 -6.81 1.89 -7.10
C GLY A 50 -6.86 0.79 -8.14
N MET A 51 -6.94 1.13 -9.44
CA MET A 51 -6.90 0.16 -10.54
C MET A 51 -5.56 -0.60 -10.62
N SER A 52 -4.51 -0.03 -10.06
CA SER A 52 -3.18 -0.67 -10.00
C SER A 52 -3.03 -1.66 -8.85
N HIS A 53 -4.01 -1.74 -7.94
CA HIS A 53 -3.89 -2.51 -6.71
C HIS A 53 -4.32 -3.97 -6.89
N LEU A 54 -3.34 -4.88 -6.89
CA LEU A 54 -3.56 -6.32 -7.10
C LEU A 54 -4.55 -6.94 -6.10
N GLY A 55 -4.48 -6.57 -4.82
CA GLY A 55 -5.38 -7.12 -3.79
C GLY A 55 -6.86 -6.86 -4.09
N ILE A 56 -7.21 -5.66 -4.59
CA ILE A 56 -8.58 -5.38 -5.04
C ILE A 56 -8.95 -6.25 -6.24
N GLN A 57 -8.06 -6.43 -7.22
CA GLN A 57 -8.33 -7.26 -8.40
C GLN A 57 -8.60 -8.72 -8.00
N ILE A 58 -7.84 -9.25 -7.03
CA ILE A 58 -8.04 -10.61 -6.49
C ILE A 58 -9.41 -10.73 -5.81
N LEU A 59 -9.74 -9.83 -4.89
CA LEU A 59 -11.01 -9.88 -4.16
C LEU A 59 -12.20 -9.62 -5.07
N TYR A 60 -12.09 -8.68 -6.00
CA TYR A 60 -13.12 -8.40 -7.00
C TYR A 60 -13.44 -9.64 -7.85
N ASP A 61 -12.41 -10.33 -8.36
CA ASP A 61 -12.57 -11.57 -9.12
C ASP A 61 -13.18 -12.69 -8.26
N MET A 62 -12.67 -12.87 -7.04
CA MET A 62 -13.12 -13.90 -6.10
C MET A 62 -14.60 -13.72 -5.74
N PHE A 63 -15.02 -12.51 -5.39
CA PHE A 63 -16.40 -12.23 -5.02
C PHE A 63 -17.35 -12.40 -6.20
N ASN A 64 -16.95 -11.94 -7.38
CA ASN A 64 -17.77 -12.02 -8.58
C ASN A 64 -17.88 -13.42 -9.19
N LYS A 65 -17.02 -14.37 -8.78
CA LYS A 65 -17.20 -15.80 -9.09
C LYS A 65 -18.37 -16.44 -8.34
N ARG A 66 -18.84 -15.85 -7.24
CA ARG A 66 -20.08 -16.26 -6.56
C ARG A 66 -21.28 -15.72 -7.32
N GLU A 67 -22.30 -16.57 -7.54
CA GLU A 67 -23.53 -16.16 -8.23
C GLU A 67 -24.38 -15.21 -7.38
N ASP A 68 -24.38 -15.41 -6.05
CA ASP A 68 -25.16 -14.68 -5.06
C ASP A 68 -24.57 -13.34 -4.63
N VAL A 69 -23.38 -13.00 -5.11
CA VAL A 69 -22.66 -11.77 -4.73
C VAL A 69 -22.32 -10.93 -5.95
N TRP A 70 -22.52 -9.62 -5.86
CA TRP A 70 -21.99 -8.68 -6.83
C TRP A 70 -21.04 -7.71 -6.16
N CYS A 71 -19.75 -7.80 -6.51
CA CYS A 71 -18.72 -6.89 -6.07
C CYS A 71 -18.50 -5.80 -7.11
N GLU A 72 -18.57 -4.54 -6.70
CA GLU A 72 -18.45 -3.37 -7.54
C GLU A 72 -17.33 -2.46 -7.03
N ARG A 73 -16.62 -1.78 -7.95
CA ARG A 73 -15.45 -0.95 -7.59
C ARG A 73 -15.84 0.48 -7.27
N VAL A 74 -15.13 1.06 -6.30
CA VAL A 74 -15.28 2.44 -5.86
C VAL A 74 -13.90 3.07 -5.64
N TYR A 75 -13.75 4.33 -6.04
CA TYR A 75 -12.54 5.12 -5.80
C TYR A 75 -12.91 6.49 -5.24
N SER A 76 -12.00 7.11 -4.48
CA SER A 76 -12.19 8.49 -4.04
C SER A 76 -12.22 9.42 -5.25
N PRO A 77 -13.24 10.30 -5.37
CA PRO A 77 -13.29 11.28 -6.44
C PRO A 77 -12.25 12.36 -6.21
N TRP A 78 -11.58 12.81 -7.29
CA TRP A 78 -10.64 13.93 -7.19
C TRP A 78 -11.34 15.21 -6.72
N THR A 79 -10.56 16.17 -6.28
CA THR A 79 -11.07 17.40 -5.63
C THR A 79 -12.08 18.21 -6.45
N ASP A 80 -11.99 18.16 -7.78
CA ASP A 80 -12.92 18.82 -8.69
C ASP A 80 -14.32 18.18 -8.66
N LEU A 81 -14.37 16.84 -8.74
CA LEU A 81 -15.64 16.12 -8.65
C LEU A 81 -16.18 16.12 -7.21
N ASP A 82 -15.33 16.00 -6.18
CA ASP A 82 -15.73 16.11 -4.77
C ASP A 82 -16.52 17.39 -4.53
N LYS A 83 -16.00 18.52 -4.99
CA LYS A 83 -16.69 19.82 -4.89
C LYS A 83 -18.07 19.81 -5.54
N ILE A 84 -18.16 19.31 -6.77
CA ILE A 84 -19.42 19.23 -7.52
C ILE A 84 -20.43 18.32 -6.82
N MET A 85 -19.97 17.16 -6.31
CA MET A 85 -20.82 16.21 -5.59
C MET A 85 -21.42 16.85 -4.32
N ARG A 86 -20.62 17.60 -3.55
CA ARG A 86 -21.11 18.33 -2.37
C ARG A 86 -22.10 19.42 -2.73
N GLU A 87 -21.78 20.27 -3.72
CA GLU A 87 -22.63 21.37 -4.16
C GLU A 87 -23.99 20.90 -4.72
N LYS A 88 -24.00 19.77 -5.43
CA LYS A 88 -25.19 19.22 -6.08
C LYS A 88 -25.86 18.09 -5.31
N ASN A 89 -25.33 17.72 -4.12
CA ASN A 89 -25.78 16.60 -3.31
C ASN A 89 -25.86 15.27 -4.10
N ILE A 90 -24.84 15.00 -4.93
CA ILE A 90 -24.71 13.75 -5.68
C ILE A 90 -24.00 12.73 -4.77
N PRO A 91 -24.60 11.57 -4.45
CA PRO A 91 -23.94 10.55 -3.66
C PRO A 91 -22.82 9.85 -4.43
N LEU A 92 -21.77 9.39 -3.73
CA LEU A 92 -20.75 8.53 -4.32
C LEU A 92 -21.38 7.21 -4.79
N PHE A 93 -20.91 6.73 -5.92
CA PHE A 93 -21.49 5.61 -6.63
C PHE A 93 -20.43 4.57 -7.05
N ALA A 94 -20.89 3.34 -7.26
CA ALA A 94 -20.05 2.25 -7.77
C ALA A 94 -19.87 2.37 -9.30
N LEU A 95 -18.73 1.89 -9.80
CA LEU A 95 -18.41 2.01 -11.23
C LEU A 95 -19.25 1.08 -12.10
N GLU A 96 -19.59 -0.12 -11.64
CA GLU A 96 -20.32 -1.11 -12.43
C GLU A 96 -21.80 -0.72 -12.60
N SER A 97 -22.55 -0.58 -11.53
CA SER A 97 -23.98 -0.24 -11.59
C SER A 97 -24.26 1.25 -11.76
N GLN A 98 -23.38 2.12 -11.29
CA GLN A 98 -23.61 3.54 -11.08
C GLN A 98 -24.66 3.83 -9.97
N ASP A 99 -24.96 2.85 -9.14
CA ASP A 99 -25.84 3.03 -7.98
C ASP A 99 -25.09 3.69 -6.81
N PRO A 100 -25.79 4.45 -5.95
CA PRO A 100 -25.21 5.04 -4.76
C PRO A 100 -24.68 3.97 -3.78
N ILE A 101 -23.54 4.24 -3.16
CA ILE A 101 -22.89 3.28 -2.24
C ILE A 101 -23.76 2.99 -1.01
N LYS A 102 -24.55 3.95 -0.53
CA LYS A 102 -25.48 3.75 0.60
C LYS A 102 -26.52 2.64 0.37
N ASP A 103 -26.75 2.25 -0.88
CA ASP A 103 -27.71 1.20 -1.24
C ASP A 103 -27.09 -0.20 -1.27
N PHE A 104 -25.83 -0.34 -0.86
CA PHE A 104 -25.10 -1.60 -0.78
C PHE A 104 -25.22 -2.24 0.60
N ASP A 105 -24.93 -3.54 0.69
CA ASP A 105 -24.88 -4.27 1.96
C ASP A 105 -23.54 -4.03 2.69
N PHE A 106 -22.45 -3.91 1.94
CA PHE A 106 -21.10 -3.66 2.45
C PHE A 106 -20.37 -2.58 1.68
N LEU A 107 -19.56 -1.81 2.41
CA LEU A 107 -18.50 -0.97 1.89
C LEU A 107 -17.15 -1.46 2.45
N GLY A 108 -16.39 -2.19 1.64
CA GLY A 108 -15.05 -2.67 2.01
C GLY A 108 -13.98 -1.69 1.54
N ILE A 109 -13.17 -1.19 2.46
CA ILE A 109 -12.11 -0.21 2.18
C ILE A 109 -10.75 -0.85 2.44
N THR A 110 -9.89 -0.86 1.42
CA THR A 110 -8.51 -1.33 1.60
C THR A 110 -7.60 -0.19 2.05
N ILE A 111 -6.98 -0.36 3.22
CA ILE A 111 -6.18 0.68 3.88
C ILE A 111 -4.70 0.33 3.73
N GLN A 112 -4.07 0.90 2.70
CA GLN A 112 -2.70 0.56 2.32
C GLN A 112 -1.64 1.49 2.91
N TYR A 113 -2.04 2.71 3.28
CA TYR A 113 -1.17 3.76 3.76
C TYR A 113 -1.92 4.71 4.69
N GLU A 114 -1.32 5.13 5.78
CA GLU A 114 -1.97 5.94 6.81
C GLU A 114 -2.40 7.33 6.30
N MET A 115 -1.66 7.87 5.32
CA MET A 115 -1.99 9.18 4.76
C MET A 115 -3.28 9.21 3.90
N CYS A 116 -4.00 8.08 3.80
CA CYS A 116 -5.33 8.05 3.16
C CYS A 116 -6.49 8.06 4.17
N TYR A 117 -6.24 8.24 5.48
CA TYR A 117 -7.29 8.18 6.50
C TYR A 117 -8.36 9.26 6.32
N THR A 118 -7.98 10.46 5.91
CA THR A 118 -8.94 11.53 5.59
C THR A 118 -9.74 11.24 4.31
N ASN A 119 -9.17 10.54 3.33
CA ASN A 119 -9.90 10.08 2.15
C ASN A 119 -11.00 9.06 2.49
N ILE A 120 -10.79 8.24 3.54
CA ILE A 120 -11.82 7.32 4.04
C ILE A 120 -13.04 8.10 4.52
N LEU A 121 -12.84 9.20 5.26
CA LEU A 121 -13.94 10.05 5.69
C LEU A 121 -14.63 10.75 4.50
N GLN A 122 -13.87 11.17 3.48
CA GLN A 122 -14.43 11.67 2.23
C GLN A 122 -15.35 10.63 1.57
N VAL A 123 -14.89 9.39 1.45
CA VAL A 123 -15.68 8.30 0.86
C VAL A 123 -16.97 8.08 1.65
N LEU A 124 -16.91 8.02 2.98
CA LEU A 124 -18.09 7.83 3.82
C LEU A 124 -19.09 8.98 3.68
N GLU A 125 -18.62 10.22 3.78
CA GLU A 125 -19.49 11.40 3.70
C GLU A 125 -20.14 11.55 2.32
N LEU A 126 -19.37 11.42 1.25
CA LEU A 126 -19.91 11.46 -0.12
C LEU A 126 -20.84 10.27 -0.41
N SER A 127 -20.63 9.13 0.22
CA SER A 127 -21.57 8.00 0.15
C SER A 127 -22.84 8.22 0.96
N GLN A 128 -22.96 9.33 1.69
CA GLN A 128 -24.08 9.62 2.61
C GLN A 128 -24.23 8.53 3.71
N ILE A 129 -23.11 7.96 4.16
CA ILE A 129 -23.00 7.03 5.26
C ILE A 129 -22.51 7.82 6.49
N PRO A 130 -23.15 7.71 7.67
CA PRO A 130 -22.67 8.38 8.87
C PRO A 130 -21.20 8.06 9.14
N LEU A 131 -20.41 9.09 9.47
CA LEU A 131 -18.97 8.93 9.71
C LEU A 131 -18.73 8.03 10.93
N MET A 132 -19.44 8.31 12.02
CA MET A 132 -19.30 7.55 13.27
C MET A 132 -20.14 6.27 13.22
N THR A 133 -19.56 5.16 13.67
CA THR A 133 -20.26 3.86 13.68
C THR A 133 -21.51 3.87 14.55
N GLU A 134 -21.49 4.61 15.66
CA GLU A 134 -22.61 4.74 16.60
C GLU A 134 -23.84 5.45 16.01
N GLU A 135 -23.67 6.21 14.94
CA GLU A 135 -24.74 6.90 14.23
C GLU A 135 -25.38 6.03 13.13
N ARG A 136 -24.82 4.84 12.84
CA ARG A 136 -25.30 3.97 11.78
C ARG A 136 -26.47 3.10 12.21
N ALA A 137 -27.55 3.21 11.46
CA ALA A 137 -28.74 2.36 11.61
C ALA A 137 -28.66 1.10 10.74
N LYS A 138 -29.68 0.24 10.82
CA LYS A 138 -29.73 -1.08 10.15
C LYS A 138 -29.66 -0.97 8.63
N GLU A 139 -30.18 0.10 8.07
CA GLU A 139 -30.22 0.36 6.62
C GLU A 139 -28.87 0.78 6.01
N HIS A 140 -27.92 1.23 6.83
CA HIS A 140 -26.62 1.63 6.33
C HIS A 140 -25.73 0.40 6.05
N PRO A 141 -24.87 0.45 5.01
CA PRO A 141 -23.89 -0.59 4.74
C PRO A 141 -23.00 -0.88 5.96
N PHE A 142 -22.52 -2.10 6.09
CA PHE A 142 -21.43 -2.39 7.01
C PHE A 142 -20.11 -1.93 6.39
N VAL A 143 -19.35 -1.11 7.11
CA VAL A 143 -18.05 -0.59 6.68
C VAL A 143 -16.94 -1.48 7.19
N ILE A 144 -16.19 -2.10 6.28
CA ILE A 144 -15.14 -3.06 6.56
C ILE A 144 -13.78 -2.49 6.17
N GLY A 145 -12.82 -2.49 7.10
CA GLY A 145 -11.42 -2.16 6.81
C GLY A 145 -10.59 -3.41 6.53
N GLY A 146 -9.75 -3.37 5.48
CA GLY A 146 -8.76 -4.40 5.18
C GLY A 146 -7.41 -3.79 4.80
N GLY A 147 -6.37 -4.61 4.67
CA GLY A 147 -5.04 -4.16 4.25
C GLY A 147 -4.03 -3.97 5.41
N PRO A 148 -2.79 -3.56 5.13
CA PRO A 148 -1.71 -3.55 6.12
C PRO A 148 -1.91 -2.58 7.28
N CYS A 149 -2.65 -1.48 7.10
CA CYS A 149 -2.89 -0.53 8.19
C CYS A 149 -3.86 -1.08 9.24
N THR A 150 -4.63 -2.13 8.94
CA THR A 150 -5.54 -2.75 9.91
C THR A 150 -4.84 -3.50 11.04
N TYR A 151 -3.53 -3.71 10.94
CA TYR A 151 -2.76 -4.26 12.07
C TYR A 151 -2.65 -3.30 13.26
N ASN A 152 -2.85 -2.00 13.04
CA ASN A 152 -3.23 -1.04 14.08
C ASN A 152 -4.50 -0.31 13.66
N PRO A 153 -5.69 -0.87 13.90
CA PRO A 153 -6.95 -0.30 13.44
C PRO A 153 -7.46 0.83 14.35
N GLU A 154 -6.89 0.98 15.54
CA GLU A 154 -7.43 1.85 16.60
C GLU A 154 -7.62 3.32 16.20
N PRO A 155 -6.72 3.97 15.41
CA PRO A 155 -6.96 5.33 14.92
C PRO A 155 -8.24 5.50 14.10
N LEU A 156 -8.74 4.39 13.51
CA LEU A 156 -9.95 4.37 12.67
C LEU A 156 -11.13 3.64 13.32
N ALA A 157 -11.00 3.17 14.57
CA ALA A 157 -11.98 2.32 15.23
C ALA A 157 -13.39 2.90 15.27
N ASP A 158 -13.52 4.23 15.41
CA ASP A 158 -14.81 4.91 15.49
C ASP A 158 -15.51 5.05 14.13
N PHE A 159 -14.79 4.83 13.01
CA PHE A 159 -15.30 4.98 11.65
C PHE A 159 -15.63 3.65 10.96
N PHE A 160 -15.18 2.52 11.50
CA PHE A 160 -15.37 1.19 10.91
C PHE A 160 -16.19 0.27 11.79
N ASP A 161 -17.13 -0.43 11.18
CA ASP A 161 -17.94 -1.44 11.88
C ASP A 161 -17.10 -2.66 12.25
N LEU A 162 -16.20 -3.08 11.33
CA LEU A 162 -15.29 -4.19 11.54
C LEU A 162 -14.04 -4.08 10.67
N PHE A 163 -12.98 -4.75 11.10
CA PHE A 163 -11.74 -4.89 10.35
C PHE A 163 -11.44 -6.35 10.07
N TYR A 164 -10.87 -6.61 8.91
CA TYR A 164 -10.37 -7.90 8.52
C TYR A 164 -8.83 -7.92 8.64
N MET A 165 -8.32 -8.84 9.45
CA MET A 165 -6.89 -9.01 9.74
C MET A 165 -6.29 -10.12 8.89
N GLY A 166 -5.44 -9.79 7.93
CA GLY A 166 -4.70 -10.77 7.11
C GLY A 166 -5.09 -10.79 5.64
N GLU A 167 -5.00 -11.96 5.03
CA GLU A 167 -5.19 -12.17 3.60
C GLU A 167 -6.66 -12.51 3.32
N GLY A 168 -7.31 -11.68 2.50
CA GLY A 168 -8.77 -11.66 2.33
C GLY A 168 -9.35 -12.92 1.68
N GLU A 169 -8.54 -13.74 1.03
CA GLU A 169 -9.01 -14.92 0.29
C GLU A 169 -9.53 -16.05 1.19
N THR A 170 -9.26 -16.02 2.48
CA THR A 170 -9.56 -17.15 3.39
C THR A 170 -10.99 -17.17 3.93
N VAL A 171 -11.51 -16.07 4.49
CA VAL A 171 -12.76 -16.10 5.28
C VAL A 171 -13.87 -15.16 4.80
N TYR A 172 -13.65 -14.36 3.76
CA TYR A 172 -14.74 -13.52 3.25
C TYR A 172 -15.97 -14.30 2.81
N GLY A 173 -15.81 -15.54 2.32
CA GLY A 173 -16.92 -16.42 2.02
C GLY A 173 -17.81 -16.65 3.23
N GLN A 174 -17.21 -16.97 4.38
CA GLN A 174 -17.93 -17.17 5.65
C GLN A 174 -18.60 -15.88 6.12
N LEU A 175 -17.96 -14.72 6.00
CA LEU A 175 -18.56 -13.44 6.38
C LEU A 175 -19.83 -13.13 5.56
N LEU A 176 -19.77 -13.35 4.24
CA LEU A 176 -20.92 -13.12 3.35
C LEU A 176 -22.07 -14.09 3.65
N ASP A 177 -21.77 -15.35 3.98
CA ASP A 177 -22.79 -16.33 4.36
C ASP A 177 -23.41 -15.99 5.72
N THR A 178 -22.60 -15.62 6.72
CA THR A 178 -23.08 -15.12 8.02
C THR A 178 -23.97 -13.88 7.85
N TYR A 179 -23.63 -12.97 6.93
CA TYR A 179 -24.47 -11.82 6.63
C TYR A 179 -25.85 -12.22 6.08
N LYS A 180 -25.91 -13.18 5.17
CA LYS A 180 -27.20 -13.67 4.63
C LYS A 180 -28.07 -14.30 5.72
N GLU A 181 -27.47 -15.10 6.61
CA GLU A 181 -28.15 -15.67 7.77
C GLU A 181 -28.73 -14.57 8.69
N TRP A 182 -27.91 -13.56 9.02
CA TRP A 182 -28.37 -12.43 9.80
C TRP A 182 -29.49 -11.64 9.11
N LYS A 183 -29.36 -11.37 7.81
CA LYS A 183 -30.36 -10.63 7.02
C LYS A 183 -31.71 -11.35 7.04
N ALA A 184 -31.69 -12.69 6.90
CA ALA A 184 -32.87 -13.53 6.97
C ALA A 184 -33.51 -13.58 8.38
N SER A 185 -32.71 -13.46 9.44
CA SER A 185 -33.21 -13.49 10.83
C SER A 185 -33.99 -12.26 11.24
N GLY A 186 -33.78 -11.13 10.55
CA GLY A 186 -34.39 -9.85 10.90
C GLY A 186 -33.79 -9.17 12.13
N ALA A 187 -32.75 -9.73 12.75
CA ALA A 187 -32.07 -9.19 13.94
C ALA A 187 -31.50 -7.78 13.71
N ASP A 188 -31.09 -7.12 14.79
CA ASP A 188 -30.48 -5.78 14.73
C ASP A 188 -29.02 -5.82 14.23
N ARG A 189 -28.43 -4.62 14.04
CA ARG A 189 -27.05 -4.46 13.54
C ARG A 189 -26.01 -5.05 14.50
N GLU A 190 -26.21 -4.90 15.81
CA GLU A 190 -25.28 -5.41 16.82
C GLU A 190 -25.20 -6.94 16.77
N ALA A 191 -26.33 -7.62 16.53
CA ALA A 191 -26.36 -9.08 16.39
C ALA A 191 -25.45 -9.55 15.24
N PHE A 192 -25.45 -8.89 14.08
CA PHE A 192 -24.51 -9.22 13.02
C PHE A 192 -23.04 -9.02 13.44
N LEU A 193 -22.75 -7.90 14.08
CA LEU A 193 -21.38 -7.59 14.54
C LEU A 193 -20.88 -8.65 15.54
N ARG A 194 -21.75 -9.12 16.45
CA ARG A 194 -21.41 -10.22 17.34
C ARG A 194 -21.20 -11.54 16.59
N MET A 195 -22.06 -11.90 15.66
CA MET A 195 -21.86 -13.09 14.80
C MET A 195 -20.53 -12.98 14.05
N ALA A 196 -20.25 -11.85 13.42
CA ALA A 196 -19.02 -11.60 12.67
C ALA A 196 -17.76 -11.69 13.54
N SER A 197 -17.80 -11.27 14.81
CA SER A 197 -16.65 -11.32 15.72
C SER A 197 -16.14 -12.74 16.01
N HIS A 198 -16.95 -13.76 15.77
CA HIS A 198 -16.55 -15.18 15.90
C HIS A 198 -15.85 -15.73 14.64
N ILE A 199 -15.84 -14.96 13.55
CA ILE A 199 -15.14 -15.37 12.33
C ILE A 199 -13.65 -15.07 12.51
N PRO A 200 -12.74 -16.02 12.26
CA PRO A 200 -11.31 -15.79 12.41
C PRO A 200 -10.83 -14.60 11.59
N GLY A 201 -10.02 -13.72 12.20
CA GLY A 201 -9.49 -12.52 11.55
C GLY A 201 -10.41 -11.31 11.57
N ILE A 202 -11.63 -11.42 12.06
CA ILE A 202 -12.54 -10.28 12.18
C ILE A 202 -12.38 -9.60 13.55
N TYR A 203 -12.06 -8.31 13.53
CA TYR A 203 -12.04 -7.42 14.69
C TYR A 203 -13.19 -6.41 14.61
N VAL A 204 -14.03 -6.36 15.64
CA VAL A 204 -15.17 -5.45 15.74
C VAL A 204 -14.91 -4.46 16.88
N PRO A 205 -14.43 -3.23 16.61
CA PRO A 205 -13.99 -2.29 17.65
C PRO A 205 -15.04 -1.96 18.71
N SER A 206 -16.30 -1.88 18.31
CA SER A 206 -17.42 -1.56 19.21
C SER A 206 -17.66 -2.61 20.29
N LEU A 207 -17.17 -3.84 20.11
CA LEU A 207 -17.28 -4.93 21.08
C LEU A 207 -16.15 -4.96 22.12
N TYR A 208 -15.22 -4.00 22.07
CA TYR A 208 -14.10 -3.90 23.01
C TYR A 208 -14.14 -2.57 23.78
N GLU A 209 -13.78 -2.64 25.04
CA GLU A 209 -13.58 -1.49 25.91
C GLU A 209 -12.09 -1.21 26.07
N VAL A 210 -11.69 0.04 25.85
CA VAL A 210 -10.32 0.51 26.07
C VAL A 210 -10.29 1.45 27.23
N SER A 211 -9.52 1.15 28.26
CA SER A 211 -9.29 2.00 29.42
C SER A 211 -7.88 2.57 29.42
N TYR A 212 -7.71 3.75 30.04
CA TYR A 212 -6.47 4.51 30.03
C TYR A 212 -6.00 4.80 31.44
N LYS A 213 -4.68 4.89 31.62
CA LYS A 213 -4.05 5.38 32.84
C LYS A 213 -4.14 6.91 32.92
N GLU A 214 -3.78 7.47 34.07
CA GLU A 214 -3.75 8.94 34.30
C GLU A 214 -2.79 9.64 33.32
N ASP A 215 -1.69 9.00 32.94
CA ASP A 215 -0.74 9.52 31.95
C ASP A 215 -1.26 9.40 30.49
N GLY A 216 -2.44 8.81 30.30
CA GLY A 216 -3.11 8.62 29.02
C GLY A 216 -2.58 7.46 28.18
N THR A 217 -1.68 6.61 28.69
CA THR A 217 -1.33 5.33 28.05
C THR A 217 -2.44 4.31 28.27
N ILE A 218 -2.54 3.32 27.37
CA ILE A 218 -3.53 2.24 27.47
C ILE A 218 -3.25 1.45 28.76
N LEU A 219 -4.29 1.30 29.58
CA LEU A 219 -4.27 0.44 30.77
C LEU A 219 -4.66 -0.99 30.38
N GLU A 220 -5.78 -1.12 29.67
CA GLU A 220 -6.35 -2.41 29.29
C GLU A 220 -7.24 -2.25 28.07
N MET A 221 -7.28 -3.29 27.24
CA MET A 221 -8.24 -3.47 26.18
C MET A 221 -8.88 -4.86 26.34
N LYS A 222 -10.19 -4.93 26.52
CA LYS A 222 -10.92 -6.18 26.80
C LYS A 222 -12.23 -6.25 26.04
N PRO A 223 -12.71 -7.48 25.71
CA PRO A 223 -14.05 -7.67 25.21
C PRO A 223 -15.11 -7.19 26.20
N LYS A 224 -16.20 -6.63 25.69
CA LYS A 224 -17.39 -6.25 26.49
C LYS A 224 -18.25 -7.44 26.89
N TYR A 225 -18.16 -8.53 26.14
CA TYR A 225 -18.95 -9.75 26.30
C TYR A 225 -18.06 -10.97 26.41
N GLU A 226 -18.47 -11.97 27.20
CA GLU A 226 -17.68 -13.20 27.45
C GLU A 226 -17.48 -14.05 26.18
N ASP A 227 -18.42 -14.01 25.24
CA ASP A 227 -18.38 -14.76 24.00
C ASP A 227 -17.56 -14.09 22.90
N VAL A 228 -17.14 -12.82 23.06
CA VAL A 228 -16.29 -12.12 22.10
C VAL A 228 -14.83 -12.52 22.30
N PRO A 229 -14.09 -12.92 21.23
CA PRO A 229 -12.70 -13.35 21.35
C PRO A 229 -11.80 -12.25 21.95
N ALA A 230 -11.01 -12.60 22.96
CA ALA A 230 -10.05 -11.65 23.56
C ALA A 230 -8.87 -11.32 22.63
N LYS A 231 -8.67 -12.12 21.57
CA LYS A 231 -7.57 -12.00 20.61
C LYS A 231 -8.06 -12.32 19.21
N VAL A 232 -7.61 -11.53 18.25
CA VAL A 232 -7.89 -11.76 16.82
C VAL A 232 -6.61 -12.19 16.12
N ASP A 233 -6.62 -13.37 15.52
CA ASP A 233 -5.47 -13.91 14.79
C ASP A 233 -5.58 -13.61 13.30
N LYS A 234 -4.48 -13.10 12.72
CA LYS A 234 -4.44 -12.81 11.29
C LYS A 234 -4.65 -14.08 10.45
N GLN A 235 -5.33 -13.94 9.33
CA GLN A 235 -5.57 -15.02 8.40
C GLN A 235 -4.50 -15.08 7.31
N ILE A 236 -4.12 -16.28 6.91
CA ILE A 236 -2.99 -16.53 6.00
C ILE A 236 -3.38 -17.58 4.98
N VAL A 237 -3.19 -17.27 3.69
CA VAL A 237 -3.28 -18.26 2.60
C VAL A 237 -1.99 -19.09 2.61
N MET A 238 -2.05 -20.35 2.98
CA MET A 238 -0.87 -21.22 3.02
C MET A 238 -0.54 -21.80 1.65
N GLU A 239 -1.56 -22.21 0.89
CA GLU A 239 -1.42 -22.85 -0.43
C GLU A 239 -1.60 -21.83 -1.55
N MET A 240 -0.48 -21.18 -1.94
CA MET A 240 -0.49 -20.11 -2.94
C MET A 240 -0.93 -20.57 -4.35
N ALA A 241 -0.78 -21.85 -4.67
CA ALA A 241 -1.20 -22.38 -5.96
C ALA A 241 -2.74 -22.45 -6.11
N GLU A 242 -3.44 -22.65 -4.99
CA GLU A 242 -4.90 -22.75 -4.94
C GLU A 242 -5.58 -21.39 -4.64
N ALA A 243 -4.80 -20.38 -4.26
CA ALA A 243 -5.32 -19.06 -3.96
C ALA A 243 -6.05 -18.46 -5.17
N PRO A 244 -7.23 -17.85 -4.97
CA PRO A 244 -7.91 -17.11 -6.03
C PRO A 244 -6.97 -16.10 -6.69
N TYR A 245 -7.00 -16.06 -8.03
CA TYR A 245 -6.21 -15.12 -8.79
C TYR A 245 -6.95 -14.70 -10.07
N PRO A 246 -6.92 -13.40 -10.48
CA PRO A 246 -7.68 -12.94 -11.63
C PRO A 246 -7.01 -13.35 -12.94
N GLU A 247 -7.68 -14.19 -13.73
CA GLU A 247 -7.26 -14.54 -15.10
C GLU A 247 -7.69 -13.49 -16.13
N LYS A 248 -8.68 -12.66 -15.75
CA LYS A 248 -9.27 -11.59 -16.58
C LYS A 248 -9.36 -10.30 -15.76
N PRO A 249 -8.22 -9.72 -15.36
CA PRO A 249 -8.25 -8.45 -14.63
C PRO A 249 -8.93 -7.36 -15.45
N VAL A 250 -9.60 -6.45 -14.77
CA VAL A 250 -10.26 -5.30 -15.42
C VAL A 250 -9.21 -4.40 -16.05
N VAL A 251 -9.42 -4.04 -17.32
CA VAL A 251 -8.49 -3.19 -18.08
C VAL A 251 -8.90 -1.72 -17.97
N PRO A 252 -8.07 -0.85 -17.39
CA PRO A 252 -8.42 0.56 -17.20
C PRO A 252 -8.59 1.32 -18.55
N PHE A 253 -9.52 2.27 -18.61
CA PHE A 253 -9.70 3.13 -19.79
C PHE A 253 -8.61 4.21 -19.93
N ILE A 254 -7.98 4.57 -18.84
CA ILE A 254 -6.86 5.52 -18.82
C ILE A 254 -5.66 4.85 -18.20
N LYS A 255 -4.47 5.34 -18.54
CA LYS A 255 -3.23 4.79 -18.04
C LYS A 255 -3.21 4.78 -16.50
N ALA A 256 -3.23 3.60 -15.91
CA ALA A 256 -3.05 3.40 -14.48
C ALA A 256 -1.56 3.51 -14.08
N THR A 257 -1.28 3.65 -12.80
CA THR A 257 0.10 3.71 -12.29
C THR A 257 0.88 2.43 -12.60
N GLN A 258 0.20 1.28 -12.55
CA GLN A 258 0.72 -0.02 -12.95
C GLN A 258 -0.18 -0.63 -14.04
N ASP A 259 0.00 -0.16 -15.26
CA ASP A 259 -0.78 -0.59 -16.43
C ASP A 259 -0.11 -1.80 -17.11
N ARG A 260 -0.22 -2.96 -16.46
CA ARG A 260 0.49 -4.19 -16.82
C ARG A 260 -0.12 -5.44 -16.20
N VAL A 261 0.24 -6.60 -16.75
CA VAL A 261 0.01 -7.89 -16.07
C VAL A 261 0.93 -7.97 -14.85
N VAL A 262 0.39 -8.27 -13.69
CA VAL A 262 1.16 -8.51 -12.47
C VAL A 262 1.11 -10.00 -12.13
N LEU A 263 2.25 -10.65 -12.00
CA LEU A 263 2.38 -12.02 -11.53
C LEU A 263 2.92 -12.00 -10.09
N GLU A 264 2.08 -12.31 -9.12
CA GLU A 264 2.48 -12.46 -7.73
C GLU A 264 3.21 -13.78 -7.55
N ILE A 265 4.56 -13.74 -7.52
CA ILE A 265 5.39 -14.94 -7.48
C ILE A 265 5.54 -15.51 -6.08
N MET A 266 5.48 -14.66 -5.05
CA MET A 266 5.51 -15.07 -3.66
C MET A 266 4.96 -13.99 -2.72
N ARG A 267 4.52 -14.41 -1.54
CA ARG A 267 4.17 -13.56 -0.39
C ARG A 267 5.15 -13.76 0.76
N GLY A 268 5.35 -12.71 1.55
CA GLY A 268 6.30 -12.69 2.63
C GLY A 268 7.73 -12.43 2.17
N CYS A 269 8.65 -12.38 3.14
CA CYS A 269 10.07 -12.15 2.91
C CYS A 269 10.88 -12.93 3.96
N ILE A 270 11.90 -13.67 3.51
CA ILE A 270 12.80 -14.45 4.41
C ILE A 270 13.76 -13.55 5.17
N ARG A 271 13.90 -12.29 4.75
CA ARG A 271 14.83 -11.35 5.38
C ARG A 271 14.26 -10.86 6.72
N GLY A 272 15.11 -10.48 7.60
CA GLY A 272 14.72 -10.07 8.96
C GLY A 272 15.03 -8.59 9.25
N CYS A 273 14.86 -7.71 8.27
CA CYS A 273 15.10 -6.27 8.47
C CYS A 273 14.22 -5.73 9.60
N ARG A 274 14.84 -5.16 10.64
CA ARG A 274 14.17 -4.81 11.90
C ARG A 274 13.18 -3.65 11.78
N PHE A 275 13.28 -2.85 10.73
CA PHE A 275 12.38 -1.74 10.46
C PHE A 275 11.18 -2.11 9.56
N CYS A 276 11.26 -3.24 8.85
CA CYS A 276 10.36 -3.54 7.75
C CYS A 276 9.04 -4.17 8.24
N GLN A 277 7.96 -3.41 8.21
CA GLN A 277 6.63 -3.88 8.58
C GLN A 277 6.14 -4.98 7.63
N ALA A 278 6.24 -4.78 6.32
CA ALA A 278 5.84 -5.77 5.33
C ALA A 278 6.57 -7.11 5.51
N GLY A 279 7.87 -7.09 5.84
CA GLY A 279 8.65 -8.29 6.16
C GLY A 279 8.16 -9.05 7.38
N MET A 280 7.38 -8.43 8.27
CA MET A 280 6.77 -9.05 9.45
C MET A 280 5.32 -9.46 9.19
N LEU A 281 4.52 -8.56 8.60
CA LEU A 281 3.09 -8.78 8.40
C LEU A 281 2.78 -9.93 7.45
N TYR A 282 3.57 -10.10 6.39
CA TYR A 282 3.31 -11.11 5.35
C TYR A 282 4.03 -12.45 5.58
N ARG A 283 4.53 -12.72 6.79
CA ARG A 283 5.05 -14.05 7.18
C ARG A 283 3.93 -15.07 7.36
N PRO A 284 4.22 -16.37 7.07
CA PRO A 284 5.45 -16.97 6.52
C PRO A 284 5.67 -16.66 5.04
N THR A 285 6.88 -16.93 4.53
CA THR A 285 7.16 -16.84 3.09
C THR A 285 6.53 -18.02 2.36
N ARG A 286 5.77 -17.75 1.31
CA ARG A 286 5.10 -18.75 0.47
C ARG A 286 5.31 -18.39 -0.99
N GLN A 287 5.61 -19.39 -1.82
CA GLN A 287 5.91 -19.22 -3.23
C GLN A 287 4.85 -19.87 -4.09
N LYS A 288 4.51 -19.25 -5.21
CA LYS A 288 3.60 -19.81 -6.20
C LYS A 288 4.39 -20.72 -7.16
N ASP A 289 3.80 -21.81 -7.57
CA ASP A 289 4.40 -22.74 -8.52
C ASP A 289 4.68 -22.08 -9.88
N VAL A 290 5.83 -22.36 -10.48
CA VAL A 290 6.26 -21.74 -11.72
C VAL A 290 5.36 -22.07 -12.91
N GLN A 291 4.77 -23.28 -12.95
CA GLN A 291 3.86 -23.67 -14.05
C GLN A 291 2.55 -22.90 -13.97
N VAL A 292 2.03 -22.67 -12.74
CA VAL A 292 0.86 -21.83 -12.51
C VAL A 292 1.11 -20.41 -12.99
N LEU A 293 2.30 -19.85 -12.71
CA LEU A 293 2.67 -18.50 -13.16
C LEU A 293 2.78 -18.38 -14.68
N LYS A 294 3.33 -19.41 -15.34
CA LYS A 294 3.39 -19.49 -16.81
C LYS A 294 1.99 -19.49 -17.44
N ASP A 295 1.07 -20.26 -16.86
CA ASP A 295 -0.33 -20.31 -17.31
C ASP A 295 -1.04 -18.97 -17.11
N TYR A 296 -0.87 -18.32 -15.96
CA TYR A 296 -1.40 -16.97 -15.72
C TYR A 296 -0.85 -15.94 -16.69
N ALA A 297 0.44 -15.98 -17.03
CA ALA A 297 1.02 -15.06 -18.00
C ALA A 297 0.28 -15.12 -19.35
N TYR A 298 0.02 -16.32 -19.88
CA TYR A 298 -0.76 -16.49 -21.10
C TYR A 298 -2.19 -15.99 -20.98
N LYS A 299 -2.90 -16.42 -19.93
CA LYS A 299 -4.31 -16.10 -19.75
C LYS A 299 -4.53 -14.60 -19.58
N MET A 300 -3.72 -13.96 -18.72
CA MET A 300 -3.86 -12.53 -18.45
C MET A 300 -3.49 -11.68 -19.66
N LEU A 301 -2.39 -11.96 -20.37
CA LEU A 301 -2.04 -11.23 -21.60
C LEU A 301 -3.12 -11.37 -22.66
N LYS A 302 -3.64 -12.59 -22.89
CA LYS A 302 -4.72 -12.84 -23.85
C LYS A 302 -5.99 -12.06 -23.51
N ASN A 303 -6.32 -11.95 -22.21
CA ASN A 303 -7.58 -11.36 -21.76
C ASN A 303 -7.50 -9.83 -21.59
N THR A 304 -6.30 -9.25 -21.55
CA THR A 304 -6.14 -7.80 -21.30
C THR A 304 -5.50 -7.05 -22.46
N GLY A 305 -4.62 -7.71 -23.23
CA GLY A 305 -3.84 -7.04 -24.27
C GLY A 305 -2.72 -6.14 -23.72
N HIS A 306 -2.34 -6.26 -22.45
CA HIS A 306 -1.20 -5.50 -21.91
C HIS A 306 0.12 -5.87 -22.60
N GLU A 307 1.02 -4.89 -22.70
CA GLU A 307 2.35 -5.02 -23.33
C GLU A 307 3.48 -5.16 -22.29
N GLU A 308 3.16 -5.33 -21.01
CA GLU A 308 4.14 -5.49 -19.94
C GLU A 308 3.68 -6.54 -18.93
N ILE A 309 4.65 -7.36 -18.47
CA ILE A 309 4.51 -8.28 -17.34
C ILE A 309 5.44 -7.81 -16.21
N SER A 310 4.93 -7.72 -14.99
CA SER A 310 5.72 -7.44 -13.78
C SER A 310 5.63 -8.60 -12.80
N LEU A 311 6.77 -9.04 -12.27
CA LEU A 311 6.82 -10.01 -11.18
C LEU A 311 6.65 -9.28 -9.85
N SER A 312 5.67 -9.67 -9.04
CA SER A 312 5.41 -9.01 -7.75
C SER A 312 5.84 -9.88 -6.58
N SER A 313 6.67 -9.31 -5.71
CA SER A 313 7.05 -9.87 -4.41
C SER A 313 7.75 -8.83 -3.55
N LEU A 314 7.98 -9.15 -2.26
CA LEU A 314 8.82 -8.33 -1.37
C LEU A 314 10.33 -8.55 -1.60
N SER A 315 10.73 -9.62 -2.28
CA SER A 315 12.12 -9.94 -2.60
C SER A 315 12.19 -10.94 -3.75
N SER A 316 12.08 -10.44 -4.98
CA SER A 316 12.00 -11.28 -6.18
C SER A 316 13.22 -12.20 -6.35
N SER A 317 14.40 -11.75 -5.91
CA SER A 317 15.64 -12.53 -5.95
C SER A 317 15.62 -13.78 -5.05
N ASP A 318 14.69 -13.87 -4.08
CA ASP A 318 14.55 -15.02 -3.19
C ASP A 318 13.54 -16.06 -3.69
N TYR A 319 12.93 -15.84 -4.86
CA TYR A 319 12.05 -16.81 -5.51
C TYR A 319 12.90 -17.93 -6.16
N LYS A 320 12.64 -19.18 -5.77
CA LYS A 320 13.49 -20.33 -6.14
C LYS A 320 13.59 -20.58 -7.65
N ASP A 321 12.50 -20.36 -8.38
CA ASP A 321 12.39 -20.66 -9.80
C ASP A 321 12.46 -19.37 -10.68
N LEU A 322 13.10 -18.28 -10.16
CA LEU A 322 13.16 -16.99 -10.84
C LEU A 322 13.79 -17.09 -12.22
N GLU A 323 14.91 -17.79 -12.37
CA GLU A 323 15.63 -17.91 -13.64
C GLU A 323 14.80 -18.68 -14.67
N GLU A 324 14.15 -19.77 -14.27
CA GLU A 324 13.26 -20.54 -15.13
C GLU A 324 12.10 -19.68 -15.62
N LEU A 325 11.43 -18.97 -14.70
CA LEU A 325 10.29 -18.12 -15.04
C LEU A 325 10.70 -16.99 -15.99
N VAL A 326 11.79 -16.28 -15.69
CA VAL A 326 12.26 -15.15 -16.50
C VAL A 326 12.69 -15.64 -17.90
N THR A 327 13.42 -16.75 -17.98
CA THR A 327 13.83 -17.34 -19.27
C THR A 327 12.60 -17.71 -20.10
N PHE A 328 11.64 -18.38 -19.51
CA PHE A 328 10.37 -18.72 -20.18
C PHE A 328 9.65 -17.47 -20.70
N LEU A 329 9.47 -16.44 -19.87
CA LEU A 329 8.77 -15.22 -20.27
C LEU A 329 9.47 -14.51 -21.43
N ILE A 330 10.81 -14.45 -21.39
CA ILE A 330 11.59 -13.85 -22.48
C ILE A 330 11.45 -14.65 -23.77
N ASP A 331 11.71 -15.95 -23.73
CA ASP A 331 11.71 -16.80 -24.92
C ASP A 331 10.31 -16.87 -25.56
N GLU A 332 9.26 -17.00 -24.73
CA GLU A 332 7.89 -17.12 -25.21
C GLU A 332 7.33 -15.82 -25.80
N PHE A 333 7.67 -14.68 -25.20
CA PHE A 333 7.15 -13.39 -25.63
C PHE A 333 8.13 -12.56 -26.45
N LYS A 334 9.29 -13.11 -26.78
CA LYS A 334 10.29 -12.50 -27.67
C LYS A 334 9.67 -12.15 -29.03
N GLY A 335 9.81 -10.90 -29.43
CA GLY A 335 9.26 -10.42 -30.72
C GLY A 335 7.75 -10.15 -30.72
N LYS A 336 7.05 -10.41 -29.60
CA LYS A 336 5.61 -10.09 -29.44
C LYS A 336 5.37 -8.70 -28.85
N GLY A 337 6.40 -7.91 -28.59
CA GLY A 337 6.30 -6.56 -28.03
C GLY A 337 6.01 -6.52 -26.52
N ILE A 338 6.12 -7.63 -25.81
CA ILE A 338 5.86 -7.71 -24.36
C ILE A 338 7.14 -7.41 -23.59
N ASN A 339 7.05 -6.43 -22.69
CA ASN A 339 8.13 -6.04 -21.78
C ASN A 339 8.06 -6.83 -20.47
N ILE A 340 9.21 -7.15 -19.87
CA ILE A 340 9.28 -7.82 -18.58
C ILE A 340 9.92 -6.88 -17.56
N SER A 341 9.24 -6.64 -16.45
CA SER A 341 9.68 -5.81 -15.34
C SER A 341 9.96 -6.67 -14.10
N LEU A 342 11.14 -6.51 -13.52
CA LEU A 342 11.59 -7.22 -12.32
C LEU A 342 11.80 -6.22 -11.17
N PRO A 343 10.74 -5.83 -10.45
CA PRO A 343 10.88 -4.99 -9.28
C PRO A 343 11.47 -5.78 -8.10
N SER A 344 11.95 -5.07 -7.08
CA SER A 344 12.42 -5.65 -5.82
C SER A 344 13.62 -6.60 -5.93
N LEU A 345 14.48 -6.38 -6.91
CA LEU A 345 15.76 -7.08 -7.00
C LEU A 345 16.71 -6.57 -5.91
N ARG A 346 17.37 -7.50 -5.25
CA ARG A 346 18.43 -7.19 -4.28
C ARG A 346 19.76 -7.05 -5.00
N ILE A 347 20.59 -6.12 -4.52
CA ILE A 347 21.90 -5.85 -5.11
C ILE A 347 22.89 -7.03 -4.99
N ASP A 348 22.79 -7.81 -3.90
CA ASP A 348 23.62 -9.00 -3.64
C ASP A 348 23.26 -10.21 -4.51
N ALA A 349 22.03 -10.25 -5.02
CA ALA A 349 21.53 -11.28 -5.92
C ALA A 349 21.42 -10.80 -7.38
N PHE A 350 22.10 -9.70 -7.71
CA PHE A 350 22.13 -9.17 -9.07
C PHE A 350 22.93 -10.11 -9.97
N SER A 351 22.27 -10.72 -10.96
CA SER A 351 22.87 -11.59 -11.96
C SER A 351 22.87 -10.90 -13.32
N LEU A 352 24.04 -10.75 -13.91
CA LEU A 352 24.17 -10.21 -15.27
C LEU A 352 23.44 -11.10 -16.29
N ASP A 353 23.43 -12.41 -16.10
CA ASP A 353 22.80 -13.34 -17.03
C ASP A 353 21.28 -13.14 -17.09
N VAL A 354 20.62 -13.02 -15.94
CA VAL A 354 19.18 -12.72 -15.87
C VAL A 354 18.90 -11.32 -16.40
N MET A 355 19.70 -10.33 -16.03
CA MET A 355 19.47 -8.95 -16.43
C MET A 355 19.83 -8.68 -17.90
N SER A 356 20.84 -9.34 -18.47
CA SER A 356 21.18 -9.21 -19.89
C SER A 356 20.06 -9.73 -20.78
N LYS A 357 19.40 -10.81 -20.37
CA LYS A 357 18.23 -11.37 -21.07
C LYS A 357 17.03 -10.41 -21.06
N VAL A 358 16.82 -9.66 -19.97
CA VAL A 358 15.73 -8.67 -19.83
C VAL A 358 16.04 -7.36 -20.58
N GLN A 359 17.30 -7.07 -20.86
CA GLN A 359 17.78 -5.77 -21.33
C GLN A 359 17.51 -5.42 -22.79
N ASP A 360 17.16 -6.36 -23.64
CA ASP A 360 16.96 -6.06 -25.06
C ASP A 360 15.84 -5.03 -25.32
N ILE A 361 15.12 -4.61 -24.25
CA ILE A 361 13.90 -3.82 -24.41
C ILE A 361 13.99 -2.38 -23.88
N ARG A 362 14.64 -2.08 -22.75
CA ARG A 362 14.89 -0.69 -22.28
C ARG A 362 15.82 -0.62 -21.06
N LYS A 363 16.93 0.12 -21.13
CA LYS A 363 17.79 0.42 -19.98
C LYS A 363 17.15 1.52 -19.11
N SER A 364 16.35 1.15 -18.11
CA SER A 364 15.89 2.03 -17.05
C SER A 364 16.97 2.20 -15.96
N SER A 365 16.81 3.17 -15.05
CA SER A 365 17.70 3.29 -13.90
C SER A 365 17.52 2.08 -12.97
N LEU A 366 18.62 1.53 -12.46
CA LEU A 366 18.58 0.50 -11.42
C LEU A 366 18.36 1.13 -10.06
N THR A 367 17.53 0.50 -9.24
CA THR A 367 17.22 0.93 -7.88
C THR A 367 17.70 -0.11 -6.90
N PHE A 368 18.50 0.33 -5.92
CA PHE A 368 18.98 -0.48 -4.82
C PHE A 368 18.65 0.18 -3.48
N ALA A 369 18.47 -0.63 -2.46
CA ALA A 369 18.11 -0.20 -1.12
C ALA A 369 19.15 -0.68 -0.09
N PRO A 370 20.32 -0.04 0.04
CA PRO A 370 21.25 -0.33 1.12
C PRO A 370 20.68 -0.01 2.51
N GLU A 371 19.75 0.94 2.60
CA GLU A 371 19.03 1.46 3.76
C GLU A 371 19.91 2.25 4.74
N ALA A 372 21.20 1.93 4.87
CA ALA A 372 22.15 2.64 5.73
C ALA A 372 23.51 2.77 5.08
N GLY A 373 24.19 3.88 5.34
CA GLY A 373 25.49 4.22 4.76
C GLY A 373 26.64 3.37 5.32
N SER A 374 26.65 3.09 6.62
CA SER A 374 27.72 2.34 7.28
C SER A 374 27.38 0.84 7.41
N GLN A 375 28.42 0.00 7.45
CA GLN A 375 28.26 -1.44 7.74
C GLN A 375 27.68 -1.66 9.14
N ARG A 376 28.10 -0.84 10.11
CA ARG A 376 27.55 -0.89 11.46
C ARG A 376 26.03 -0.74 11.47
N MET A 377 25.52 0.27 10.78
CA MET A 377 24.06 0.50 10.72
C MET A 377 23.33 -0.57 9.91
N ARG A 378 23.91 -1.08 8.82
CA ARG A 378 23.31 -2.22 8.10
C ARG A 378 23.18 -3.45 9.00
N ASN A 379 24.15 -3.68 9.91
CA ASN A 379 24.07 -4.75 10.90
C ASN A 379 23.01 -4.46 11.98
N VAL A 380 22.90 -3.21 12.46
CA VAL A 380 21.86 -2.79 13.43
C VAL A 380 20.46 -3.04 12.88
N ILE A 381 20.20 -2.66 11.63
CA ILE A 381 18.90 -2.88 11.00
C ILE A 381 18.70 -4.31 10.45
N ASN A 382 19.69 -5.18 10.58
CA ASN A 382 19.69 -6.55 10.05
C ASN A 382 19.44 -6.62 8.54
N LYS A 383 20.06 -5.71 7.76
CA LYS A 383 19.87 -5.69 6.30
C LYS A 383 20.53 -6.87 5.59
N GLY A 384 21.58 -7.46 6.17
CA GLY A 384 22.30 -8.60 5.61
C GLY A 384 23.01 -8.29 4.28
N LEU A 385 23.51 -7.05 4.12
CA LEU A 385 24.29 -6.58 2.97
C LEU A 385 25.65 -6.08 3.45
N THR A 386 26.72 -6.52 2.80
CA THR A 386 28.05 -5.96 2.98
C THR A 386 28.30 -4.80 2.01
N GLU A 387 29.30 -3.97 2.32
CA GLU A 387 29.76 -2.94 1.39
C GLU A 387 30.26 -3.56 0.08
N ASP A 388 30.99 -4.67 0.17
CA ASP A 388 31.50 -5.40 -1.00
C ASP A 388 30.38 -5.92 -1.91
N ASP A 389 29.28 -6.43 -1.32
CA ASP A 389 28.10 -6.84 -2.10
C ASP A 389 27.50 -5.66 -2.88
N ILE A 390 27.41 -4.50 -2.25
CA ILE A 390 26.88 -3.28 -2.86
C ILE A 390 27.79 -2.83 -4.01
N LEU A 391 29.09 -2.76 -3.77
CA LEU A 391 30.07 -2.33 -4.78
C LEU A 391 30.17 -3.32 -5.95
N ARG A 392 30.13 -4.62 -5.66
CA ARG A 392 30.09 -5.66 -6.67
C ARG A 392 28.84 -5.57 -7.54
N GLY A 393 27.66 -5.50 -6.93
CA GLY A 393 26.39 -5.40 -7.67
C GLY A 393 26.31 -4.13 -8.52
N ALA A 394 26.74 -2.98 -8.00
CA ALA A 394 26.83 -1.75 -8.78
C ALA A 394 27.86 -1.83 -9.91
N GLY A 395 29.03 -2.47 -9.67
CA GLY A 395 30.06 -2.70 -10.69
C GLY A 395 29.53 -3.55 -11.85
N LEU A 396 28.90 -4.69 -11.55
CA LEU A 396 28.27 -5.55 -12.54
C LEU A 396 27.21 -4.80 -13.37
N ALA A 397 26.41 -3.95 -12.72
CA ALA A 397 25.43 -3.11 -13.42
C ALA A 397 26.12 -2.16 -14.42
N PHE A 398 27.20 -1.51 -14.01
CA PHE A 398 27.96 -0.61 -14.88
C PHE A 398 28.64 -1.34 -16.04
N GLU A 399 29.22 -2.51 -15.81
CA GLU A 399 29.78 -3.39 -16.84
C GLU A 399 28.70 -3.84 -17.84
N GLY A 400 27.47 -4.08 -17.35
CA GLY A 400 26.29 -4.34 -18.17
C GLY A 400 25.76 -3.11 -18.93
N GLY A 401 26.42 -1.93 -18.78
CA GLY A 401 26.13 -0.71 -19.55
C GLY A 401 25.11 0.22 -18.91
N TRP A 402 24.72 0.03 -17.64
CA TRP A 402 23.99 1.07 -16.91
C TRP A 402 24.91 2.21 -16.52
N ASN A 403 24.36 3.40 -16.43
CA ASN A 403 25.05 4.58 -15.95
C ASN A 403 24.23 5.38 -14.94
N LYS A 404 23.03 4.89 -14.62
CA LYS A 404 22.11 5.51 -13.66
C LYS A 404 21.73 4.52 -12.57
N VAL A 405 22.01 4.90 -11.32
CA VAL A 405 21.67 4.13 -10.13
C VAL A 405 20.93 5.01 -9.14
N LYS A 406 19.84 4.49 -8.57
CA LYS A 406 19.11 5.11 -7.47
C LYS A 406 19.34 4.30 -6.20
N LEU A 407 19.71 4.98 -5.12
CA LEU A 407 20.00 4.39 -3.82
C LEU A 407 19.01 4.92 -2.79
N TYR A 408 18.35 4.00 -2.09
CA TYR A 408 17.47 4.33 -0.97
C TYR A 408 18.16 4.12 0.37
N PHE A 409 17.98 5.10 1.27
CA PHE A 409 18.46 5.07 2.64
C PHE A 409 17.40 5.60 3.59
N MET A 410 17.57 5.31 4.89
CA MET A 410 16.77 5.88 5.97
C MET A 410 17.64 6.72 6.90
N LEU A 411 17.08 7.78 7.46
CA LEU A 411 17.64 8.62 8.51
C LEU A 411 16.78 8.55 9.77
N GLY A 412 17.40 8.69 10.94
CA GLY A 412 16.72 8.58 12.22
C GLY A 412 16.62 7.14 12.75
N LEU A 413 17.41 6.23 12.22
CA LEU A 413 17.47 4.84 12.68
C LEU A 413 17.98 4.75 14.14
N PRO A 414 17.51 3.75 14.92
CA PRO A 414 17.99 3.56 16.29
C PRO A 414 19.51 3.45 16.34
N THR A 415 20.14 4.18 17.27
CA THR A 415 21.61 4.26 17.48
C THR A 415 22.42 4.90 16.34
N GLU A 416 21.78 5.56 15.38
CA GLU A 416 22.46 6.25 14.29
C GLU A 416 23.34 7.40 14.79
N THR A 417 24.56 7.47 14.27
CA THR A 417 25.52 8.53 14.57
C THR A 417 25.79 9.42 13.34
N GLU A 418 26.44 10.55 13.54
CA GLU A 418 26.81 11.45 12.42
C GLU A 418 27.70 10.75 11.40
N GLU A 419 28.63 9.89 11.85
CA GLU A 419 29.48 9.10 10.96
C GLU A 419 28.70 8.10 10.11
N ASP A 420 27.61 7.53 10.65
CA ASP A 420 26.74 6.65 9.87
C ASP A 420 26.00 7.40 8.77
N MET A 421 25.55 8.63 9.06
CA MET A 421 24.90 9.50 8.09
C MET A 421 25.87 9.94 6.99
N LYS A 422 27.10 10.36 7.33
CA LYS A 422 28.17 10.66 6.38
C LYS A 422 28.53 9.47 5.51
N GLY A 423 28.45 8.27 6.09
CA GLY A 423 28.64 7.00 5.39
C GLY A 423 27.73 6.81 4.16
N ILE A 424 26.56 7.47 4.12
CA ILE A 424 25.67 7.48 2.93
C ILE A 424 26.38 8.16 1.73
N ALA A 425 26.97 9.33 1.94
CA ALA A 425 27.70 10.04 0.91
C ALA A 425 28.97 9.28 0.49
N HIS A 426 29.71 8.72 1.46
CA HIS A 426 30.90 7.93 1.20
C HIS A 426 30.62 6.66 0.39
N LEU A 427 29.51 5.94 0.68
CA LEU A 427 29.10 4.77 -0.09
C LEU A 427 28.75 5.15 -1.54
N ALA A 428 28.00 6.24 -1.73
CA ALA A 428 27.66 6.73 -3.06
C ALA A 428 28.91 7.17 -3.85
N GLU A 429 29.89 7.79 -3.18
CA GLU A 429 31.19 8.14 -3.78
C GLU A 429 31.97 6.89 -4.23
N LYS A 430 32.03 5.84 -3.40
CA LYS A 430 32.68 4.57 -3.76
C LYS A 430 32.01 3.94 -4.98
N ILE A 431 30.68 3.99 -5.07
CA ILE A 431 29.94 3.51 -6.25
C ILE A 431 30.28 4.37 -7.48
N ALA A 432 30.33 5.71 -7.36
CA ALA A 432 30.72 6.58 -8.46
C ALA A 432 32.16 6.30 -8.93
N LYS A 433 33.08 6.11 -7.98
CA LYS A 433 34.46 5.73 -8.27
C LYS A 433 34.53 4.43 -9.07
N ARG A 434 33.74 3.42 -8.67
CA ARG A 434 33.65 2.12 -9.38
C ARG A 434 33.25 2.30 -10.84
N TYR A 435 32.30 3.21 -11.16
CA TYR A 435 31.95 3.55 -12.54
C TYR A 435 33.14 4.17 -13.30
N TYR A 436 33.90 5.05 -12.67
CA TYR A 436 35.03 5.74 -13.31
C TYR A 436 36.29 4.87 -13.43
N GLU A 437 36.34 3.68 -12.82
CA GLU A 437 37.38 2.66 -13.07
C GLU A 437 37.21 1.99 -14.45
N ILE A 438 36.00 2.01 -15.03
CA ILE A 438 35.74 1.50 -16.38
C ILE A 438 36.46 2.42 -17.39
N PRO A 439 37.15 1.87 -18.41
CA PRO A 439 37.77 2.67 -19.47
C PRO A 439 36.78 3.62 -20.15
N LYS A 440 37.24 4.82 -20.47
CA LYS A 440 36.37 5.91 -20.95
C LYS A 440 35.60 5.55 -22.23
N ASP A 441 36.20 4.79 -23.11
CA ASP A 441 35.64 4.28 -24.37
C ASP A 441 34.57 3.19 -24.18
N GLN A 442 34.56 2.55 -23.01
CA GLN A 442 33.56 1.52 -22.63
C GLN A 442 32.43 2.08 -21.77
N ARG A 443 32.49 3.35 -21.37
CA ARG A 443 31.45 3.96 -20.52
C ARG A 443 30.23 4.37 -21.35
N ASN A 444 29.05 4.06 -20.83
CA ASN A 444 27.78 4.51 -21.40
C ASN A 444 27.37 5.88 -20.83
N GLY A 445 28.00 6.95 -21.31
CA GLY A 445 27.66 8.32 -20.93
C GLY A 445 28.21 8.76 -19.56
N LYS A 446 27.47 9.62 -18.86
CA LYS A 446 27.85 10.16 -17.54
C LYS A 446 27.22 9.34 -16.41
N CYS A 447 28.01 9.04 -15.39
CA CYS A 447 27.49 8.45 -14.14
C CYS A 447 26.46 9.38 -13.47
N GLN A 448 25.33 8.80 -13.07
CA GLN A 448 24.30 9.48 -12.28
C GLN A 448 23.88 8.58 -11.13
N ILE A 449 24.16 9.01 -9.92
CA ILE A 449 23.73 8.32 -8.69
C ILE A 449 22.77 9.23 -7.96
N THR A 450 21.51 8.78 -7.84
CA THR A 450 20.51 9.49 -7.05
C THR A 450 20.42 8.84 -5.68
N ILE A 451 20.80 9.60 -4.66
CA ILE A 451 20.65 9.24 -3.25
C ILE A 451 19.29 9.76 -2.80
N SER A 452 18.43 8.91 -2.31
CA SER A 452 17.12 9.26 -1.79
C SER A 452 17.00 8.77 -0.35
N THR A 453 16.79 9.68 0.60
CA THR A 453 16.56 9.30 2.00
C THR A 453 15.11 9.49 2.37
N SER A 454 14.54 8.49 3.06
CA SER A 454 13.32 8.60 3.84
C SER A 454 13.67 8.74 5.32
N PHE A 455 12.69 9.10 6.12
CA PHE A 455 12.86 9.18 7.57
C PHE A 455 12.25 7.95 8.23
N PHE A 456 12.88 7.47 9.30
CA PHE A 456 12.48 6.27 9.99
C PHE A 456 11.17 6.48 10.78
N VAL A 457 10.19 5.64 10.49
CA VAL A 457 8.95 5.51 11.28
C VAL A 457 8.98 4.16 11.98
N PRO A 458 8.89 4.10 13.30
CA PRO A 458 8.82 2.85 14.06
C PRO A 458 7.43 2.22 13.93
N LYS A 459 7.20 1.50 12.83
CA LYS A 459 5.91 0.87 12.51
C LYS A 459 5.56 -0.25 13.49
N PRO A 460 4.26 -0.44 13.81
CA PRO A 460 3.78 -1.55 14.63
C PRO A 460 4.21 -2.92 14.10
N PHE A 461 4.36 -3.89 15.00
CA PHE A 461 4.77 -5.29 14.72
C PHE A 461 6.19 -5.46 14.20
N THR A 462 7.00 -4.39 14.12
CA THR A 462 8.42 -4.50 13.81
C THR A 462 9.26 -4.62 15.07
N PRO A 463 10.48 -5.22 15.01
CA PRO A 463 11.42 -5.18 16.13
C PRO A 463 11.73 -3.77 16.63
N PHE A 464 11.63 -2.77 15.76
CA PHE A 464 11.89 -1.37 16.10
C PHE A 464 10.63 -0.57 16.52
N GLN A 465 9.47 -1.22 16.68
CA GLN A 465 8.22 -0.53 17.05
C GLN A 465 8.32 0.31 18.35
N TRP A 466 9.21 -0.07 19.27
CA TRP A 466 9.42 0.62 20.55
C TRP A 466 10.54 1.68 20.51
N ALA A 467 11.18 1.84 19.34
CA ALA A 467 12.21 2.86 19.20
C ALA A 467 11.60 4.27 19.20
N PRO A 468 12.33 5.27 19.72
CA PRO A 468 11.89 6.66 19.59
C PRO A 468 11.93 7.08 18.13
N MET A 469 11.02 7.95 17.74
CA MET A 469 11.02 8.63 16.46
C MET A 469 11.66 10.00 16.62
N SER A 470 12.47 10.42 15.66
CA SER A 470 13.07 11.77 15.65
C SER A 470 12.00 12.84 15.43
N THR A 471 12.22 14.02 15.99
CA THR A 471 11.41 15.22 15.71
C THR A 471 11.65 15.72 14.28
N MET A 472 10.78 16.61 13.80
CA MET A 472 10.93 17.23 12.48
C MET A 472 12.27 17.95 12.33
N ASP A 473 12.70 18.73 13.32
CA ASP A 473 13.96 19.47 13.30
C ASP A 473 15.17 18.52 13.29
N GLU A 474 15.11 17.43 14.05
CA GLU A 474 16.16 16.40 14.04
C GLU A 474 16.25 15.72 12.68
N PHE A 475 15.14 15.37 12.04
CA PHE A 475 15.13 14.80 10.70
C PHE A 475 15.74 15.73 9.66
N LEU A 476 15.37 17.02 9.67
CA LEU A 476 15.94 18.03 8.79
C LEU A 476 17.41 18.27 9.08
N GLY A 477 17.82 18.24 10.36
CA GLY A 477 19.22 18.30 10.78
C GLY A 477 20.04 17.17 10.19
N LYS A 478 19.55 15.93 10.31
CA LYS A 478 20.18 14.74 9.75
C LYS A 478 20.31 14.82 8.21
N ALA A 479 19.26 15.24 7.51
CA ALA A 479 19.30 15.41 6.07
C ALA A 479 20.33 16.47 5.64
N ARG A 480 20.49 17.55 6.42
CA ARG A 480 21.53 18.57 6.16
C ARG A 480 22.96 18.01 6.32
N VAL A 481 23.20 17.14 7.30
CA VAL A 481 24.50 16.47 7.46
C VAL A 481 24.85 15.69 6.20
N VAL A 482 23.94 14.84 5.70
CA VAL A 482 24.15 14.07 4.46
C VAL A 482 24.36 15.01 3.26
N ASN A 483 23.55 16.06 3.12
CA ASN A 483 23.65 17.01 2.00
C ASN A 483 24.99 17.73 1.98
N THR A 484 25.51 18.12 3.14
CA THR A 484 26.82 18.76 3.28
C THR A 484 27.92 17.78 2.86
N GLU A 485 27.89 16.57 3.38
CA GLU A 485 28.90 15.55 3.08
C GLU A 485 28.91 15.16 1.59
N VAL A 486 27.74 15.08 0.93
CA VAL A 486 27.63 14.81 -0.53
C VAL A 486 28.35 15.90 -1.33
N LYS A 487 28.30 17.17 -0.91
CA LYS A 487 28.96 18.29 -1.59
C LYS A 487 30.47 18.25 -1.48
N GLU A 488 31.00 17.61 -0.45
CA GLU A 488 32.46 17.48 -0.23
C GLU A 488 33.07 16.31 -1.05
N GLN A 489 32.24 15.41 -1.63
CA GLN A 489 32.74 14.27 -2.36
C GLN A 489 33.42 14.65 -3.68
N LEU A 490 34.45 13.88 -4.08
CA LEU A 490 35.23 14.10 -5.30
C LEU A 490 34.34 14.07 -6.56
N ASN A 491 33.47 13.07 -6.63
CA ASN A 491 32.56 12.85 -7.76
C ASN A 491 31.18 13.50 -7.56
N ARG A 492 31.08 14.56 -6.76
CA ARG A 492 29.80 15.25 -6.42
C ARG A 492 28.92 15.61 -7.63
N LYS A 493 29.53 15.84 -8.81
CA LYS A 493 28.78 16.12 -10.05
C LYS A 493 27.98 14.93 -10.57
N SER A 494 28.30 13.71 -10.10
CA SER A 494 27.60 12.48 -10.41
C SER A 494 26.56 12.13 -9.34
N LEU A 495 26.56 12.82 -8.19
CA LEU A 495 25.71 12.56 -7.04
C LEU A 495 24.57 13.58 -6.98
N LYS A 496 23.33 13.09 -6.89
CA LYS A 496 22.15 13.91 -6.62
C LYS A 496 21.52 13.43 -5.31
N TYR A 497 21.28 14.31 -4.37
CA TYR A 497 20.67 14.00 -3.08
C TYR A 497 19.27 14.60 -2.96
N ASN A 498 18.30 13.78 -2.55
CA ASN A 498 16.93 14.17 -2.23
C ASN A 498 16.52 13.52 -0.92
N TRP A 499 15.60 14.13 -0.17
CA TRP A 499 14.97 13.55 1.02
C TRP A 499 13.46 13.77 0.99
N HIS A 500 12.75 12.94 1.73
CA HIS A 500 11.29 13.02 1.88
C HIS A 500 10.90 14.20 2.78
N GLN A 501 9.65 14.59 2.74
CA GLN A 501 9.10 15.63 3.61
C GLN A 501 9.04 15.13 5.06
N ALA A 502 9.57 15.92 5.99
CA ALA A 502 9.61 15.53 7.40
C ALA A 502 8.25 15.65 8.08
N ASP A 503 7.45 16.63 7.74
CA ASP A 503 6.10 16.86 8.21
C ASP A 503 5.15 15.69 7.86
N VAL A 504 5.19 15.20 6.62
CA VAL A 504 4.48 13.99 6.20
C VAL A 504 4.89 12.79 7.05
N THR A 505 6.20 12.66 7.33
CA THR A 505 6.72 11.55 8.14
C THR A 505 6.24 11.63 9.60
N ILE A 506 6.18 12.82 10.19
CA ILE A 506 5.65 13.02 11.55
C ILE A 506 4.19 12.59 11.62
N LEU A 507 3.39 13.04 10.66
CA LEU A 507 1.98 12.65 10.61
C LEU A 507 1.80 11.15 10.39
N GLU A 508 2.56 10.55 9.46
CA GLU A 508 2.55 9.10 9.23
C GLU A 508 2.87 8.33 10.51
N GLY A 509 3.89 8.77 11.26
CA GLY A 509 4.27 8.16 12.53
C GLY A 509 3.18 8.22 13.59
N LEU A 510 2.48 9.36 13.68
CA LEU A 510 1.34 9.53 14.59
C LEU A 510 0.19 8.58 14.22
N LEU A 511 -0.21 8.58 12.94
CA LEU A 511 -1.33 7.76 12.47
C LEU A 511 -1.03 6.26 12.57
N ALA A 512 0.21 5.85 12.29
CA ALA A 512 0.62 4.44 12.35
C ALA A 512 0.68 3.88 13.78
N ARG A 513 0.95 4.73 14.79
CA ARG A 513 1.20 4.33 16.18
C ARG A 513 0.14 4.83 17.15
N GLY A 514 -0.83 5.57 16.66
CA GLY A 514 -1.89 6.16 17.46
C GLY A 514 -2.85 5.12 18.02
N ASP A 515 -3.52 5.50 19.10
CA ASP A 515 -4.63 4.77 19.69
C ASP A 515 -5.99 5.34 19.20
N ARG A 516 -7.09 4.85 19.78
CA ARG A 516 -8.46 5.27 19.44
C ARG A 516 -8.72 6.77 19.60
N LYS A 517 -7.97 7.47 20.44
CA LYS A 517 -8.11 8.92 20.65
C LYS A 517 -7.74 9.73 19.40
N VAL A 518 -6.89 9.18 18.54
CA VAL A 518 -6.48 9.85 17.30
C VAL A 518 -7.65 10.03 16.32
N ALA A 519 -8.70 9.23 16.43
CA ALA A 519 -9.90 9.36 15.60
C ALA A 519 -10.50 10.78 15.62
N LYS A 520 -10.51 11.42 16.80
CA LYS A 520 -11.00 12.81 16.95
C LYS A 520 -10.16 13.80 16.13
N SER A 521 -8.84 13.62 16.13
CA SER A 521 -7.94 14.50 15.38
C SER A 521 -8.05 14.27 13.87
N ILE A 522 -8.23 13.01 13.43
CA ILE A 522 -8.52 12.69 12.03
C ILE A 522 -9.82 13.37 11.58
N LEU A 523 -10.88 13.28 12.38
CA LEU A 523 -12.16 13.92 12.09
C LEU A 523 -12.03 15.45 12.04
N ALA A 524 -11.32 16.05 13.00
CA ALA A 524 -11.08 17.50 13.03
C ALA A 524 -10.28 17.98 11.81
N ALA A 525 -9.22 17.26 11.44
CA ALA A 525 -8.42 17.56 10.25
C ALA A 525 -9.26 17.45 8.97
N TYR A 526 -10.05 16.40 8.83
CA TYR A 526 -10.97 16.24 7.71
C TYR A 526 -11.98 17.41 7.60
N ARG A 527 -12.59 17.82 8.72
CA ARG A 527 -13.50 18.98 8.76
C ARG A 527 -12.82 20.31 8.42
N LYS A 528 -11.51 20.41 8.62
CA LYS A 528 -10.67 21.55 8.17
C LYS A 528 -10.26 21.42 6.69
N GLY A 529 -10.73 20.39 5.99
CA GLY A 529 -10.50 20.17 4.55
C GLY A 529 -9.20 19.43 4.23
N CYS A 530 -8.63 18.67 5.16
CA CYS A 530 -7.54 17.73 4.86
C CYS A 530 -8.12 16.53 4.12
N ILE A 531 -7.75 16.37 2.87
CA ILE A 531 -8.01 15.20 2.02
C ILE A 531 -6.80 15.02 1.10
N TYR A 532 -6.54 13.79 0.66
CA TYR A 532 -5.39 13.48 -0.21
C TYR A 532 -4.04 13.84 0.42
N ASP A 533 -3.88 13.60 1.72
CA ASP A 533 -2.65 13.92 2.46
C ASP A 533 -1.39 13.20 1.90
N ALA A 534 -1.56 12.13 1.12
CA ALA A 534 -0.47 11.47 0.39
C ALA A 534 0.00 12.25 -0.85
N TRP A 535 -0.74 13.27 -1.28
CA TRP A 535 -0.44 14.09 -2.46
C TRP A 535 0.13 15.43 -2.02
N GLY A 536 1.41 15.69 -2.34
CA GLY A 536 2.14 16.85 -1.81
C GLY A 536 1.47 18.20 -2.07
N GLU A 537 0.73 18.34 -3.18
CA GLU A 537 -0.03 19.56 -3.52
C GLU A 537 -1.33 19.71 -2.71
N GLN A 538 -1.80 18.65 -2.05
CA GLN A 538 -3.01 18.64 -1.23
C GLN A 538 -2.70 18.56 0.27
N PHE A 539 -1.44 18.31 0.62
CA PHE A 539 -1.03 18.16 2.01
C PHE A 539 -0.94 19.50 2.74
N HIS A 540 -1.67 19.65 3.83
CA HIS A 540 -1.77 20.85 4.66
C HIS A 540 -1.42 20.56 6.11
N TYR A 541 -0.13 20.55 6.44
CA TYR A 541 0.34 20.24 7.80
C TYR A 541 -0.15 21.24 8.86
N ASP A 542 -0.30 22.52 8.49
CA ASP A 542 -0.86 23.58 9.34
C ASP A 542 -2.28 23.23 9.84
N ARG A 543 -3.14 22.71 8.99
CA ARG A 543 -4.50 22.28 9.38
C ARG A 543 -4.48 21.08 10.32
N TRP A 544 -3.53 20.18 10.15
CA TRP A 544 -3.31 19.07 11.07
C TRP A 544 -2.88 19.56 12.45
N LEU A 545 -1.97 20.55 12.54
CA LEU A 545 -1.55 21.16 13.81
C LEU A 545 -2.75 21.80 14.53
N GLU A 546 -3.60 22.56 13.81
CA GLU A 546 -4.84 23.10 14.36
C GLU A 546 -5.78 22.01 14.88
N ALA A 547 -5.89 20.86 14.16
CA ALA A 547 -6.72 19.74 14.58
C ALA A 547 -6.18 19.08 15.87
N PHE A 548 -4.85 18.98 16.01
CA PHE A 548 -4.22 18.46 17.22
C PHE A 548 -4.45 19.38 18.42
N GLU A 549 -4.29 20.69 18.22
CA GLU A 549 -4.57 21.69 19.26
C GLU A 549 -6.04 21.61 19.72
N GLU A 550 -6.99 21.58 18.78
CA GLU A 550 -8.43 21.47 19.05
C GLU A 550 -8.78 20.20 19.84
N THR A 551 -8.12 19.09 19.57
CA THR A 551 -8.42 17.80 20.21
C THR A 551 -7.53 17.49 21.41
N GLY A 552 -6.59 18.39 21.75
CA GLY A 552 -5.66 18.23 22.86
C GLY A 552 -4.65 17.10 22.67
N LEU A 553 -4.32 16.78 21.41
CA LEU A 553 -3.33 15.75 21.09
C LEU A 553 -1.94 16.37 21.04
N ASP A 554 -1.06 15.88 21.91
CA ASP A 554 0.33 16.32 21.99
C ASP A 554 1.23 15.42 21.13
N LEU A 555 1.91 16.03 20.15
CA LEU A 555 2.82 15.33 19.25
C LEU A 555 4.10 14.84 19.95
N ASP A 556 4.52 15.52 21.02
CA ASP A 556 5.70 15.15 21.81
C ASP A 556 5.39 14.02 22.80
N ARG A 557 4.11 13.68 22.95
CA ARG A 557 3.67 12.63 23.85
C ARG A 557 4.11 11.27 23.29
N LYS A 558 4.90 10.56 24.06
CA LYS A 558 5.27 9.18 23.80
C LYS A 558 4.05 8.27 23.96
N SER A 559 3.08 8.35 23.05
CA SER A 559 2.03 7.35 22.98
C SER A 559 2.64 6.06 22.50
N VAL A 560 2.66 5.07 23.34
CA VAL A 560 3.04 3.71 22.99
C VAL A 560 1.75 2.92 22.92
N VAL A 561 1.48 2.35 21.75
CA VAL A 561 0.40 1.39 21.56
C VAL A 561 0.72 0.12 22.37
#